data_26e7fea121af035289fc3d34b29b4304
#
_entry.id   26e7fea121af035289fc3d34b29b4304
#
_cell.length_a   1.000
_cell.length_b   1.000
_cell.length_c   1.000
_cell.angle_alpha   90.00
_cell.angle_beta   90.00
_cell.angle_gamma   90.00
#
_symmetry.space_group_name_H-M   'P 1'
#
loop_
_entity.id
_entity.type
_entity.pdbx_description
1 polymer ?
#
loop_
_entity_poly.entity_id
_entity_poly.type
_entity_poly.pdbx_seq_one_letter_code
_entity_poly.pdbx_strand_id
1 'polypeptide(L)'
;AEFVRDTYIPHIHLHRRNFQSTISFLNHHILPRFGSKHLDEITTLMLTEAHLDLRAKGYALAQANKLPVLFKIMFNLAKKKEIPGSQSNPANDVVLFHPNNAKERYLTAAETQRLYEALDQSENTQLKHIVSLLLMFGCRKRELLDAQWEHFDLERRNWRIPMSKNGKARNIPISARALEVLNSLPRWKGCPYVIPNPETQKPYGNLYHPWDKVRKQVGLDDLRMHDLRHTFASNLVNSGQSIYVVSKLLGHSQIKTTTRYSHLADETLFSAVDVAARVVDASWQAPGAAQV
;
A
#
# COMPACT_ATOMS: atom_id res chain seq x y z
N ALA A 1 -27.43 -2.97 18.19
CA ALA A 1 -27.40 -3.53 16.82
C ALA A 1 -28.04 -2.59 15.80
N GLU A 2 -29.19 -2.00 16.12
CA GLU A 2 -30.01 -1.14 15.23
C GLU A 2 -29.20 -0.02 14.58
N PHE A 3 -28.49 0.79 15.36
CA PHE A 3 -27.62 1.85 14.85
C PHE A 3 -26.59 1.34 13.80
N VAL A 4 -26.00 0.16 14.04
CA VAL A 4 -25.03 -0.43 13.10
C VAL A 4 -25.72 -0.81 11.80
N ARG A 5 -26.90 -1.47 11.86
CA ARG A 5 -27.64 -1.94 10.70
C ARG A 5 -28.22 -0.78 9.89
N ASP A 6 -28.87 0.16 10.55
CA ASP A 6 -29.74 1.15 9.89
C ASP A 6 -29.02 2.48 9.58
N THR A 7 -27.89 2.72 10.25
CA THR A 7 -27.14 3.98 10.06
C THR A 7 -25.70 3.74 9.60
N TYR A 8 -24.93 2.90 10.34
CA TYR A 8 -23.50 2.80 10.08
C TYR A 8 -23.17 1.98 8.81
N ILE A 9 -23.82 0.83 8.61
CA ILE A 9 -23.59 0.00 7.41
C ILE A 9 -23.98 0.77 6.12
N PRO A 10 -25.17 1.39 6.01
CA PRO A 10 -25.48 2.24 4.85
C PRO A 10 -24.46 3.36 4.63
N HIS A 11 -24.02 4.02 5.70
CA HIS A 11 -23.00 5.07 5.61
C HIS A 11 -21.67 4.56 5.02
N ILE A 12 -21.15 3.42 5.50
CA ILE A 12 -19.89 2.90 4.95
C ILE A 12 -20.02 2.36 3.52
N HIS A 13 -21.18 1.89 3.11
CA HIS A 13 -21.47 1.50 1.71
C HIS A 13 -21.36 2.71 0.77
N LEU A 14 -21.87 3.86 1.16
CA LEU A 14 -21.79 5.09 0.37
C LEU A 14 -20.38 5.69 0.30
N HIS A 15 -19.59 5.54 1.39
CA HIS A 15 -18.34 6.30 1.55
C HIS A 15 -17.06 5.44 1.47
N ARG A 16 -17.18 4.10 1.44
CA ARG A 16 -16.03 3.19 1.43
C ARG A 16 -16.16 2.13 0.35
N ARG A 17 -15.13 1.98 -0.47
CA ARG A 17 -15.09 0.95 -1.53
C ARG A 17 -14.92 -0.46 -0.98
N ASN A 18 -14.17 -0.63 0.10
CA ASN A 18 -13.94 -1.92 0.74
C ASN A 18 -14.41 -1.84 2.19
N PHE A 19 -15.60 -2.35 2.44
CA PHE A 19 -16.27 -2.37 3.74
C PHE A 19 -16.48 -3.80 4.28
N GLN A 20 -16.28 -4.84 3.46
CA GLN A 20 -16.53 -6.22 3.85
C GLN A 20 -15.74 -6.65 5.10
N SER A 21 -14.46 -6.27 5.18
CA SER A 21 -13.63 -6.55 6.36
C SER A 21 -14.12 -5.81 7.62
N THR A 22 -14.78 -4.67 7.45
CA THR A 22 -15.41 -3.93 8.55
C THR A 22 -16.68 -4.63 8.99
N ILE A 23 -17.54 -5.03 8.05
CA ILE A 23 -18.76 -5.80 8.36
C ILE A 23 -18.41 -7.12 9.06
N SER A 24 -17.45 -7.85 8.55
CA SER A 24 -16.96 -9.08 9.19
C SER A 24 -16.50 -8.82 10.63
N PHE A 25 -15.74 -7.76 10.86
CA PHE A 25 -15.27 -7.41 12.20
C PHE A 25 -16.42 -6.99 13.15
N LEU A 26 -17.40 -6.24 12.64
CA LEU A 26 -18.61 -5.89 13.38
C LEU A 26 -19.36 -7.14 13.82
N ASN A 27 -19.62 -8.08 12.90
CA ASN A 27 -20.39 -9.28 13.17
C ASN A 27 -19.70 -10.25 14.14
N HIS A 28 -18.36 -10.38 14.06
CA HIS A 28 -17.63 -11.34 14.88
C HIS A 28 -17.16 -10.79 16.24
N HIS A 29 -16.95 -9.48 16.35
CA HIS A 29 -16.30 -8.91 17.55
C HIS A 29 -17.10 -7.82 18.25
N ILE A 30 -17.96 -7.09 17.54
CA ILE A 30 -18.68 -5.97 18.13
C ILE A 30 -20.12 -6.33 18.47
N LEU A 31 -20.88 -6.79 17.49
CA LEU A 31 -22.31 -7.10 17.69
C LEU A 31 -22.60 -8.17 18.73
N PRO A 32 -21.82 -9.26 18.86
CA PRO A 32 -22.07 -10.26 19.89
C PRO A 32 -21.95 -9.72 21.33
N ARG A 33 -21.09 -8.72 21.55
CA ARG A 33 -20.84 -8.16 22.89
C ARG A 33 -21.63 -6.88 23.17
N PHE A 34 -21.86 -6.05 22.16
CA PHE A 34 -22.42 -4.71 22.32
C PHE A 34 -23.76 -4.51 21.59
N GLY A 35 -24.20 -5.48 20.81
CA GLY A 35 -25.38 -5.32 19.94
C GLY A 35 -26.70 -5.11 20.66
N SER A 36 -26.83 -5.60 21.91
CA SER A 36 -28.02 -5.39 22.76
C SER A 36 -28.00 -4.09 23.55
N LYS A 37 -26.85 -3.39 23.60
CA LYS A 37 -26.67 -2.20 24.43
C LYS A 37 -27.10 -0.93 23.69
N HIS A 38 -27.63 0.04 24.47
CA HIS A 38 -27.82 1.41 24.01
C HIS A 38 -26.45 2.13 23.98
N LEU A 39 -26.36 3.25 23.22
CA LEU A 39 -25.07 3.97 23.04
C LEU A 39 -24.56 4.56 24.36
N ASP A 40 -25.45 5.06 25.21
CA ASP A 40 -25.15 5.61 26.54
C ASP A 40 -24.70 4.58 27.57
N GLU A 41 -25.03 3.30 27.37
CA GLU A 41 -24.59 2.20 28.22
C GLU A 41 -23.15 1.75 27.94
N ILE A 42 -22.59 2.16 26.78
CA ILE A 42 -21.23 1.75 26.36
C ILE A 42 -20.20 2.66 27.01
N THR A 43 -19.42 2.11 27.93
CA THR A 43 -18.39 2.86 28.67
C THR A 43 -16.99 2.62 28.15
N THR A 44 -16.07 3.52 28.47
CA THR A 44 -14.62 3.37 28.17
C THR A 44 -14.06 2.08 28.76
N LEU A 45 -14.48 1.72 30.00
CA LEU A 45 -14.03 0.48 30.64
C LEU A 45 -14.42 -0.75 29.82
N MET A 46 -15.67 -0.83 29.37
CA MET A 46 -16.16 -1.97 28.55
C MET A 46 -15.39 -2.09 27.22
N LEU A 47 -15.04 -0.95 26.60
CA LEU A 47 -14.25 -0.94 25.35
C LEU A 47 -12.81 -1.37 25.62
N THR A 48 -12.21 -0.94 26.73
CA THR A 48 -10.86 -1.32 27.14
C THR A 48 -10.78 -2.81 27.42
N GLU A 49 -11.73 -3.37 28.18
CA GLU A 49 -11.80 -4.82 28.43
C GLU A 49 -11.93 -5.62 27.13
N ALA A 50 -12.86 -5.22 26.23
CA ALA A 50 -13.02 -5.89 24.96
C ALA A 50 -11.76 -5.81 24.06
N HIS A 51 -11.03 -4.71 24.15
CA HIS A 51 -9.77 -4.49 23.44
C HIS A 51 -8.66 -5.41 23.98
N LEU A 52 -8.55 -5.56 25.30
CA LEU A 52 -7.64 -6.48 25.99
C LEU A 52 -7.99 -7.95 25.69
N ASP A 53 -9.27 -8.31 25.70
CA ASP A 53 -9.74 -9.65 25.37
C ASP A 53 -9.31 -10.09 23.96
N LEU A 54 -9.33 -9.20 22.99
CA LEU A 54 -8.83 -9.52 21.64
C LEU A 54 -7.34 -9.87 21.67
N ARG A 55 -6.56 -9.19 22.50
CA ARG A 55 -5.14 -9.53 22.69
C ARG A 55 -4.96 -10.87 23.39
N ALA A 56 -5.72 -11.13 24.44
CA ALA A 56 -5.70 -12.42 25.15
C ALA A 56 -6.07 -13.59 24.23
N LYS A 57 -6.95 -13.37 23.25
CA LYS A 57 -7.29 -14.35 22.19
C LYS A 57 -6.22 -14.46 21.07
N GLY A 58 -5.07 -13.80 21.18
CA GLY A 58 -3.96 -13.90 20.23
C GLY A 58 -4.04 -12.99 19.00
N TYR A 59 -5.03 -12.08 18.90
CA TYR A 59 -5.09 -11.15 17.78
C TYR A 59 -3.88 -10.20 17.77
N ALA A 60 -3.33 -9.89 16.60
CA ALA A 60 -2.26 -8.92 16.45
C ALA A 60 -2.67 -7.52 16.97
N LEU A 61 -1.73 -6.74 17.50
CA LEU A 61 -1.99 -5.42 18.09
C LEU A 61 -2.81 -4.51 17.17
N ALA A 62 -2.42 -4.43 15.89
CA ALA A 62 -3.14 -3.62 14.90
C ALA A 62 -4.57 -4.13 14.64
N GLN A 63 -4.80 -5.44 14.73
CA GLN A 63 -6.12 -6.03 14.57
C GLN A 63 -6.99 -5.75 15.79
N ALA A 64 -6.46 -5.87 17.00
CA ALA A 64 -7.16 -5.54 18.23
C ALA A 64 -7.56 -4.04 18.25
N ASN A 65 -6.66 -3.14 17.83
CA ASN A 65 -6.94 -1.70 17.73
C ASN A 65 -8.12 -1.35 16.82
N LYS A 66 -8.56 -2.25 15.93
CA LYS A 66 -9.76 -1.99 15.11
C LYS A 66 -11.00 -1.78 15.95
N LEU A 67 -11.12 -2.43 17.11
CA LEU A 67 -12.29 -2.32 17.97
C LEU A 67 -12.50 -0.86 18.44
N PRO A 68 -11.60 -0.25 19.22
CA PRO A 68 -11.80 1.13 19.67
C PRO A 68 -11.83 2.13 18.51
N VAL A 69 -11.07 1.91 17.43
CA VAL A 69 -11.11 2.77 16.23
C VAL A 69 -12.49 2.74 15.56
N LEU A 70 -13.12 1.58 15.44
CA LEU A 70 -14.47 1.48 14.88
C LEU A 70 -15.51 2.13 15.81
N PHE A 71 -15.42 1.92 17.11
CA PHE A 71 -16.30 2.62 18.06
C PHE A 71 -16.14 4.12 17.96
N LYS A 72 -14.91 4.63 17.89
CA LYS A 72 -14.64 6.07 17.73
C LYS A 72 -15.34 6.63 16.48
N ILE A 73 -15.27 5.92 15.35
CA ILE A 73 -15.92 6.32 14.09
C ILE A 73 -17.45 6.26 14.22
N MET A 74 -17.98 5.19 14.82
CA MET A 74 -19.42 4.99 15.00
C MET A 74 -20.04 6.06 15.92
N PHE A 75 -19.42 6.35 17.07
CA PHE A 75 -19.89 7.40 17.97
C PHE A 75 -19.81 8.80 17.36
N ASN A 76 -18.74 9.11 16.62
CA ASN A 76 -18.64 10.38 15.89
C ASN A 76 -19.74 10.52 14.82
N LEU A 77 -20.09 9.43 14.14
CA LEU A 77 -21.21 9.42 13.20
C LEU A 77 -22.55 9.57 13.92
N ALA A 78 -22.75 8.85 15.01
CA ALA A 78 -23.96 8.95 15.83
C ALA A 78 -24.19 10.36 16.35
N LYS A 79 -23.12 10.99 16.88
CA LYS A 79 -23.14 12.38 17.34
C LYS A 79 -23.50 13.35 16.21
N LYS A 80 -22.89 13.17 15.02
CA LYS A 80 -23.21 13.98 13.83
C LYS A 80 -24.66 13.83 13.36
N LYS A 81 -25.27 12.68 13.65
CA LYS A 81 -26.66 12.35 13.34
C LYS A 81 -27.63 12.65 14.50
N GLU A 82 -27.13 13.27 15.58
CA GLU A 82 -27.90 13.63 16.77
C GLU A 82 -28.63 12.45 17.43
N ILE A 83 -28.05 11.24 17.32
CA ILE A 83 -28.66 10.03 17.88
C ILE A 83 -28.57 10.09 19.40
N PRO A 84 -29.66 9.84 20.14
CA PRO A 84 -29.65 9.82 21.60
C PRO A 84 -28.57 8.89 22.17
N GLY A 85 -27.93 9.31 23.26
CA GLY A 85 -26.86 8.55 23.91
C GLY A 85 -25.46 8.71 23.29
N SER A 86 -25.30 9.57 22.24
CA SER A 86 -24.03 9.78 21.56
C SER A 86 -23.30 11.09 21.95
N GLN A 87 -23.71 11.76 23.05
CA GLN A 87 -23.16 13.06 23.48
C GLN A 87 -21.66 12.98 23.76
N SER A 88 -21.22 11.91 24.42
CA SER A 88 -19.80 11.61 24.67
C SER A 88 -19.35 10.42 23.81
N ASN A 89 -18.06 10.36 23.51
CA ASN A 89 -17.50 9.23 22.77
C ASN A 89 -16.53 8.44 23.68
N PRO A 90 -16.97 7.31 24.24
CA PRO A 90 -16.17 6.54 25.20
C PRO A 90 -14.91 5.93 24.60
N ALA A 91 -14.80 5.88 23.27
CA ALA A 91 -13.62 5.36 22.59
C ALA A 91 -12.47 6.38 22.47
N ASN A 92 -12.69 7.66 22.86
CA ASN A 92 -11.62 8.65 22.81
C ASN A 92 -10.51 8.37 23.83
N ASP A 93 -10.86 7.85 24.99
CA ASP A 93 -9.96 7.62 26.11
C ASP A 93 -9.39 6.19 26.15
N VAL A 94 -9.74 5.36 25.17
CA VAL A 94 -9.15 4.02 25.05
C VAL A 94 -7.74 4.12 24.50
N VAL A 95 -6.76 3.68 25.28
CA VAL A 95 -5.36 3.65 24.89
C VAL A 95 -5.14 2.56 23.84
N LEU A 96 -4.64 2.96 22.66
CA LEU A 96 -4.32 2.02 21.60
C LEU A 96 -2.96 1.35 21.84
N PHE A 97 -2.84 0.08 21.46
CA PHE A 97 -1.53 -0.56 21.37
C PHE A 97 -0.67 0.12 20.31
N HIS A 98 0.63 0.15 20.52
CA HIS A 98 1.61 0.65 19.55
C HIS A 98 2.25 -0.51 18.79
N PRO A 99 1.68 -0.92 17.64
CA PRO A 99 2.27 -1.99 16.85
C PRO A 99 3.54 -1.48 16.16
N ASN A 100 4.69 -2.00 16.55
CA ASN A 100 5.91 -1.80 15.79
C ASN A 100 5.96 -2.79 14.62
N ASN A 101 5.13 -2.55 13.61
CA ASN A 101 4.93 -3.43 12.44
C ASN A 101 5.65 -2.93 11.18
N ALA A 102 6.52 -1.95 11.29
CA ALA A 102 7.29 -1.46 10.15
C ALA A 102 8.31 -2.53 9.73
N LYS A 103 7.86 -3.50 8.92
CA LYS A 103 8.79 -4.40 8.24
C LYS A 103 9.47 -3.64 7.10
N GLU A 104 10.75 -3.46 7.22
CA GLU A 104 11.61 -2.89 6.18
C GLU A 104 12.22 -4.04 5.37
N ARG A 105 11.39 -4.68 4.55
CA ARG A 105 11.79 -5.79 3.70
C ARG A 105 11.83 -5.34 2.26
N TYR A 106 12.99 -5.42 1.64
CA TYR A 106 13.20 -5.26 0.19
C TYR A 106 14.19 -6.32 -0.30
N LEU A 107 14.15 -6.63 -1.58
CA LEU A 107 15.00 -7.63 -2.20
C LEU A 107 16.42 -7.08 -2.42
N THR A 108 17.41 -7.88 -2.12
CA THR A 108 18.77 -7.68 -2.59
C THR A 108 18.89 -8.05 -4.07
N ALA A 109 20.00 -7.69 -4.73
CA ALA A 109 20.24 -8.08 -6.12
C ALA A 109 20.27 -9.60 -6.30
N ALA A 110 20.94 -10.33 -5.38
CA ALA A 110 20.99 -11.80 -5.41
C ALA A 110 19.62 -12.46 -5.20
N GLU A 111 18.80 -11.92 -4.29
CA GLU A 111 17.43 -12.41 -4.09
C GLU A 111 16.55 -12.12 -5.30
N THR A 112 16.71 -10.95 -5.92
CA THR A 112 15.97 -10.57 -7.14
C THR A 112 16.28 -11.56 -8.27
N GLN A 113 17.55 -11.92 -8.44
CA GLN A 113 17.98 -12.89 -9.45
C GLN A 113 17.38 -14.28 -9.20
N ARG A 114 17.51 -14.82 -7.98
CA ARG A 114 16.93 -16.12 -7.62
C ARG A 114 15.40 -16.14 -7.82
N LEU A 115 14.73 -15.07 -7.41
CA LEU A 115 13.27 -14.93 -7.62
C LEU A 115 12.91 -14.95 -9.10
N TYR A 116 13.67 -14.23 -9.94
CA TYR A 116 13.42 -14.14 -11.37
C TYR A 116 13.55 -15.52 -12.05
N GLU A 117 14.59 -16.30 -11.70
CA GLU A 117 14.82 -17.65 -12.19
C GLU A 117 13.69 -18.62 -11.78
N ALA A 118 13.24 -18.55 -10.53
CA ALA A 118 12.13 -19.38 -10.04
C ALA A 118 10.79 -19.01 -10.70
N LEU A 119 10.59 -17.75 -11.05
CA LEU A 119 9.38 -17.30 -11.76
C LEU A 119 9.28 -17.90 -13.17
N ASP A 120 10.40 -18.22 -13.84
CA ASP A 120 10.41 -18.89 -15.14
C ASP A 120 9.85 -20.31 -15.06
N GLN A 121 9.99 -20.97 -13.91
CA GLN A 121 9.53 -22.32 -13.65
C GLN A 121 8.10 -22.37 -13.07
N SER A 122 7.46 -21.21 -12.91
CA SER A 122 6.12 -21.14 -12.32
C SER A 122 5.05 -21.69 -13.27
N GLU A 123 4.18 -22.55 -12.75
CA GLU A 123 2.99 -23.02 -13.46
C GLU A 123 2.06 -21.87 -13.88
N ASN A 124 2.05 -20.77 -13.14
CA ASN A 124 1.34 -19.57 -13.51
C ASN A 124 2.22 -18.70 -14.42
N THR A 125 2.06 -18.84 -15.72
CA THR A 125 2.83 -18.15 -16.76
C THR A 125 2.75 -16.62 -16.66
N GLN A 126 1.69 -16.07 -16.09
CA GLN A 126 1.52 -14.63 -15.90
C GLN A 126 2.25 -14.09 -14.66
N LEU A 127 2.61 -14.97 -13.71
CA LEU A 127 3.20 -14.52 -12.44
C LEU A 127 4.52 -13.79 -12.65
N LYS A 128 5.37 -14.26 -13.59
CA LYS A 128 6.64 -13.59 -13.93
C LYS A 128 6.40 -12.16 -14.42
N HIS A 129 5.46 -11.97 -15.32
CA HIS A 129 5.13 -10.63 -15.84
C HIS A 129 4.56 -9.72 -14.75
N ILE A 130 3.68 -10.24 -13.89
CA ILE A 130 3.12 -9.51 -12.76
C ILE A 130 4.22 -9.04 -11.81
N VAL A 131 5.11 -9.94 -11.38
CA VAL A 131 6.20 -9.62 -10.46
C VAL A 131 7.18 -8.63 -11.06
N SER A 132 7.57 -8.84 -12.33
CA SER A 132 8.47 -7.95 -13.05
C SER A 132 7.89 -6.53 -13.15
N LEU A 133 6.64 -6.40 -13.55
CA LEU A 133 6.00 -5.07 -13.67
C LEU A 133 5.76 -4.42 -12.31
N LEU A 134 5.47 -5.18 -11.24
CA LEU A 134 5.40 -4.63 -9.88
C LEU A 134 6.75 -4.07 -9.42
N LEU A 135 7.85 -4.75 -9.73
CA LEU A 135 9.21 -4.29 -9.44
C LEU A 135 9.62 -3.07 -10.28
N MET A 136 9.15 -2.96 -11.54
CA MET A 136 9.49 -1.85 -12.43
C MET A 136 8.63 -0.60 -12.24
N PHE A 137 7.38 -0.74 -11.82
CA PHE A 137 6.46 0.38 -11.64
C PHE A 137 6.31 0.84 -10.18
N GLY A 138 6.65 0.00 -9.21
CA GLY A 138 6.41 0.28 -7.81
C GLY A 138 4.93 0.57 -7.47
N CYS A 139 4.00 0.19 -8.34
CA CYS A 139 2.57 0.40 -8.15
C CYS A 139 1.98 -0.56 -7.11
N ARG A 140 0.75 -0.31 -6.67
CA ARG A 140 0.04 -1.27 -5.81
C ARG A 140 -0.39 -2.48 -6.63
N LYS A 141 -0.37 -3.67 -6.02
CA LYS A 141 -0.78 -4.92 -6.68
C LYS A 141 -2.11 -4.79 -7.43
N ARG A 142 -3.13 -4.22 -6.79
CA ARG A 142 -4.45 -4.07 -7.44
C ARG A 142 -4.45 -3.09 -8.60
N GLU A 143 -3.62 -2.04 -8.53
CA GLU A 143 -3.51 -1.10 -9.64
C GLU A 143 -3.00 -1.77 -10.92
N LEU A 144 -2.04 -2.72 -10.78
CA LEU A 144 -1.55 -3.50 -11.91
C LEU A 144 -2.54 -4.57 -12.36
N LEU A 145 -3.13 -5.33 -11.43
CA LEU A 145 -4.04 -6.42 -11.77
C LEU A 145 -5.35 -5.92 -12.42
N ASP A 146 -5.78 -4.70 -12.09
CA ASP A 146 -6.95 -4.04 -12.67
C ASP A 146 -6.60 -3.15 -13.87
N ALA A 147 -5.32 -3.13 -14.30
CA ALA A 147 -4.86 -2.27 -15.38
C ALA A 147 -5.48 -2.66 -16.72
N GLN A 148 -5.92 -1.66 -17.48
CA GLN A 148 -6.52 -1.83 -18.80
C GLN A 148 -5.65 -1.18 -19.86
N TRP A 149 -5.61 -1.75 -21.06
CA TRP A 149 -4.80 -1.25 -22.15
C TRP A 149 -5.11 0.19 -22.56
N GLU A 150 -6.36 0.60 -22.47
CA GLU A 150 -6.79 1.98 -22.77
C GLU A 150 -6.11 3.06 -21.89
N HIS A 151 -5.57 2.65 -20.74
CA HIS A 151 -4.86 3.54 -19.84
C HIS A 151 -3.35 3.65 -20.13
N PHE A 152 -2.84 2.91 -21.13
CA PHE A 152 -1.43 2.87 -21.51
C PHE A 152 -1.20 3.62 -22.81
N ASP A 153 -0.46 4.70 -22.77
CA ASP A 153 0.12 5.36 -23.92
C ASP A 153 1.55 4.82 -24.12
N LEU A 154 1.68 3.78 -24.92
CA LEU A 154 2.97 3.10 -25.13
C LEU A 154 3.95 3.95 -25.96
N GLU A 155 3.46 4.82 -26.85
CA GLU A 155 4.27 5.73 -27.66
C GLU A 155 4.91 6.79 -26.77
N ARG A 156 4.12 7.44 -25.90
CA ARG A 156 4.59 8.43 -24.94
C ARG A 156 5.15 7.81 -23.66
N ARG A 157 5.19 6.49 -23.58
CA ARG A 157 5.67 5.72 -22.42
C ARG A 157 5.04 6.18 -21.11
N ASN A 158 3.73 6.21 -21.07
CA ASN A 158 2.98 6.67 -19.91
C ASN A 158 1.82 5.72 -19.58
N TRP A 159 1.70 5.36 -18.31
CA TRP A 159 0.56 4.64 -17.78
C TRP A 159 -0.24 5.55 -16.85
N ARG A 160 -1.46 5.85 -17.23
CA ARG A 160 -2.40 6.62 -16.41
C ARG A 160 -3.19 5.67 -15.53
N ILE A 161 -2.99 5.73 -14.23
CA ILE A 161 -3.85 5.08 -13.23
C ILE A 161 -5.04 6.02 -12.97
N PRO A 162 -6.27 5.67 -13.44
CA PRO A 162 -7.40 6.61 -13.43
C PRO A 162 -7.87 6.92 -12.01
N MET A 163 -7.71 5.96 -11.08
CA MET A 163 -8.15 6.13 -9.71
C MET A 163 -7.29 5.31 -8.74
N SER A 164 -6.43 5.99 -8.00
CA SER A 164 -5.66 5.38 -6.92
C SER A 164 -6.51 5.17 -5.65
N LYS A 165 -5.96 4.48 -4.65
CA LYS A 165 -6.60 4.32 -3.31
C LYS A 165 -7.04 5.66 -2.69
N ASN A 166 -6.39 6.75 -3.06
CA ASN A 166 -6.64 8.10 -2.55
C ASN A 166 -7.64 8.91 -3.41
N GLY A 167 -8.29 8.28 -4.39
CA GLY A 167 -9.26 8.92 -5.27
C GLY A 167 -8.67 9.84 -6.34
N LYS A 168 -7.33 9.97 -6.43
CA LYS A 168 -6.66 10.83 -7.42
C LYS A 168 -6.01 9.98 -8.51
N ALA A 169 -6.17 10.42 -9.76
CA ALA A 169 -5.45 9.86 -10.88
C ALA A 169 -3.94 10.18 -10.77
N ARG A 170 -3.09 9.30 -11.31
CA ARG A 170 -1.66 9.56 -11.45
C ARG A 170 -1.09 8.88 -12.68
N ASN A 171 0.02 9.42 -13.14
CA ASN A 171 0.78 8.86 -14.25
C ASN A 171 2.04 8.15 -13.72
N ILE A 172 2.39 7.02 -14.35
CA ILE A 172 3.63 6.29 -14.12
C ILE A 172 4.39 6.24 -15.45
N PRO A 173 5.63 6.78 -15.52
CA PRO A 173 6.48 6.62 -16.67
C PRO A 173 6.81 5.15 -16.92
N ILE A 174 6.82 4.73 -18.18
CA ILE A 174 7.14 3.37 -18.61
C ILE A 174 8.62 3.34 -19.04
N SER A 175 9.44 2.60 -18.30
CA SER A 175 10.84 2.37 -18.68
C SER A 175 10.93 1.52 -19.96
N ALA A 176 12.06 1.57 -20.68
CA ALA A 176 12.28 0.75 -21.88
C ALA A 176 12.05 -0.75 -21.57
N ARG A 177 12.58 -1.24 -20.45
CA ARG A 177 12.42 -2.63 -20.05
C ARG A 177 10.96 -3.01 -19.72
N ALA A 178 10.22 -2.12 -19.07
CA ALA A 178 8.79 -2.34 -18.81
C ALA A 178 7.97 -2.36 -20.12
N LEU A 179 8.36 -1.51 -21.09
CA LEU A 179 7.73 -1.49 -22.41
C LEU A 179 7.96 -2.82 -23.17
N GLU A 180 9.16 -3.37 -23.13
CA GLU A 180 9.44 -4.71 -23.69
C GLU A 180 8.54 -5.78 -23.08
N VAL A 181 8.41 -5.81 -21.75
CA VAL A 181 7.51 -6.75 -21.06
C VAL A 181 6.07 -6.52 -21.48
N LEU A 182 5.59 -5.29 -21.55
CA LEU A 182 4.22 -4.98 -21.98
C LEU A 182 3.96 -5.43 -23.43
N ASN A 183 4.93 -5.25 -24.34
CA ASN A 183 4.82 -5.66 -25.73
C ASN A 183 4.84 -7.19 -25.91
N SER A 184 5.46 -7.93 -24.99
CA SER A 184 5.48 -9.39 -25.01
C SER A 184 4.19 -10.02 -24.45
N LEU A 185 3.32 -9.24 -23.81
CA LEU A 185 2.09 -9.77 -23.22
C LEU A 185 1.06 -10.14 -24.29
N PRO A 186 0.38 -11.30 -24.14
CA PRO A 186 -0.69 -11.68 -25.05
C PRO A 186 -1.87 -10.72 -24.92
N ARG A 187 -2.49 -10.37 -26.03
CA ARG A 187 -3.72 -9.60 -26.10
C ARG A 187 -4.88 -10.48 -26.53
N TRP A 188 -5.91 -10.57 -25.73
CA TRP A 188 -7.11 -11.36 -26.05
C TRP A 188 -8.20 -10.45 -26.63
N LYS A 189 -8.84 -10.89 -27.71
CA LYS A 189 -9.94 -10.16 -28.34
C LYS A 189 -11.07 -9.95 -27.32
N GLY A 190 -11.47 -8.71 -27.12
CA GLY A 190 -12.55 -8.35 -26.19
C GLY A 190 -12.14 -8.25 -24.71
N CYS A 191 -10.90 -8.58 -24.36
CA CYS A 191 -10.38 -8.43 -23.00
C CYS A 191 -9.65 -7.08 -22.85
N PRO A 192 -10.12 -6.17 -21.99
CA PRO A 192 -9.49 -4.86 -21.83
C PRO A 192 -8.23 -4.91 -20.93
N TYR A 193 -8.05 -5.97 -20.16
CA TYR A 193 -7.03 -6.03 -19.11
C TYR A 193 -5.65 -6.37 -19.66
N VAL A 194 -4.61 -5.78 -19.04
CA VAL A 194 -3.20 -5.95 -19.44
C VAL A 194 -2.68 -7.33 -19.04
N ILE A 195 -3.00 -7.78 -17.82
CA ILE A 195 -2.59 -9.09 -17.30
C ILE A 195 -3.81 -9.79 -16.67
N PRO A 196 -4.75 -10.27 -17.50
CA PRO A 196 -5.89 -11.04 -17.00
C PRO A 196 -5.47 -12.46 -16.62
N ASN A 197 -6.30 -13.13 -15.84
CA ASN A 197 -6.24 -14.58 -15.73
C ASN A 197 -6.59 -15.19 -17.11
N PRO A 198 -5.73 -16.05 -17.70
CA PRO A 198 -5.93 -16.60 -19.03
C PRO A 198 -7.25 -17.39 -19.20
N GLU A 199 -7.71 -18.06 -18.13
CA GLU A 199 -8.92 -18.89 -18.15
C GLU A 199 -10.20 -18.05 -18.12
N THR A 200 -10.21 -16.99 -17.29
CA THR A 200 -11.43 -16.21 -17.05
C THR A 200 -11.45 -14.89 -17.81
N GLN A 201 -10.32 -14.45 -18.36
CA GLN A 201 -10.09 -13.14 -18.98
C GLN A 201 -10.49 -11.95 -18.06
N LYS A 202 -10.51 -12.18 -16.75
CA LYS A 202 -10.80 -11.19 -15.70
C LYS A 202 -9.56 -10.93 -14.87
N PRO A 203 -9.51 -9.81 -14.12
CA PRO A 203 -8.44 -9.56 -13.18
C PRO A 203 -8.29 -10.69 -12.16
N TYR A 204 -7.06 -11.04 -11.82
CA TYR A 204 -6.82 -12.02 -10.76
C TYR A 204 -7.45 -11.58 -9.45
N GLY A 205 -8.26 -12.44 -8.83
CA GLY A 205 -8.79 -12.24 -7.49
C GLY A 205 -7.70 -12.44 -6.43
N ASN A 206 -6.99 -13.55 -6.53
CA ASN A 206 -5.94 -13.94 -5.59
C ASN A 206 -4.74 -14.55 -6.35
N LEU A 207 -3.54 -14.21 -5.89
CA LEU A 207 -2.26 -14.74 -6.37
C LEU A 207 -1.46 -15.39 -5.22
N TYR A 208 -2.12 -15.66 -4.08
CA TYR A 208 -1.41 -16.13 -2.89
C TYR A 208 -0.69 -17.47 -3.16
N HIS A 209 -1.42 -18.47 -3.66
CA HIS A 209 -0.84 -19.80 -3.85
C HIS A 209 0.34 -19.84 -4.83
N PRO A 210 0.24 -19.32 -6.06
CA PRO A 210 1.36 -19.33 -6.98
C PRO A 210 2.54 -18.49 -6.47
N TRP A 211 2.27 -17.35 -5.80
CA TRP A 211 3.30 -16.54 -5.18
C TRP A 211 3.99 -17.25 -4.01
N ASP A 212 3.23 -17.88 -3.12
CA ASP A 212 3.74 -18.59 -1.95
C ASP A 212 4.65 -19.76 -2.35
N LYS A 213 4.24 -20.51 -3.40
CA LYS A 213 5.04 -21.60 -3.95
C LYS A 213 6.42 -21.10 -4.43
N VAL A 214 6.43 -20.07 -5.28
CA VAL A 214 7.68 -19.53 -5.86
C VAL A 214 8.58 -18.92 -4.80
N ARG A 215 8.09 -18.06 -3.92
CA ARG A 215 8.93 -17.40 -2.89
C ARG A 215 9.57 -18.41 -1.93
N LYS A 216 8.84 -19.48 -1.54
CA LYS A 216 9.35 -20.55 -0.67
C LYS A 216 10.41 -21.40 -1.36
N GLN A 217 10.23 -21.69 -2.65
CA GLN A 217 11.20 -22.43 -3.45
C GLN A 217 12.61 -21.80 -3.41
N VAL A 218 12.68 -20.48 -3.25
CA VAL A 218 13.97 -19.75 -3.23
C VAL A 218 14.33 -19.19 -1.86
N GLY A 219 13.67 -19.68 -0.78
CA GLY A 219 13.97 -19.29 0.60
C GLY A 219 13.61 -17.85 0.95
N LEU A 220 12.54 -17.29 0.32
CA LEU A 220 12.04 -15.94 0.57
C LEU A 220 10.69 -15.97 1.30
N ASP A 221 10.57 -16.80 2.35
CA ASP A 221 9.33 -17.05 3.07
C ASP A 221 8.71 -15.80 3.72
N ASP A 222 9.53 -14.84 4.07
CA ASP A 222 9.14 -13.57 4.67
C ASP A 222 8.69 -12.52 3.66
N LEU A 223 8.97 -12.72 2.35
CA LEU A 223 8.72 -11.77 1.29
C LEU A 223 7.23 -11.72 0.93
N ARG A 224 6.62 -10.57 1.08
CA ARG A 224 5.24 -10.32 0.66
C ARG A 224 5.22 -9.67 -0.72
N MET A 225 4.16 -9.88 -1.48
CA MET A 225 4.01 -9.22 -2.79
C MET A 225 4.02 -7.67 -2.70
N HIS A 226 3.68 -7.10 -1.54
CA HIS A 226 3.77 -5.66 -1.31
C HIS A 226 5.22 -5.18 -1.13
N ASP A 227 6.12 -6.07 -0.73
CA ASP A 227 7.53 -5.75 -0.53
C ASP A 227 8.27 -5.54 -1.86
N LEU A 228 7.70 -5.98 -3.00
CA LEU A 228 8.17 -5.62 -4.34
C LEU A 228 8.12 -4.10 -4.58
N ARG A 229 7.08 -3.44 -4.07
CA ARG A 229 6.98 -1.99 -4.11
C ARG A 229 7.98 -1.32 -3.14
N HIS A 230 8.26 -1.95 -2.00
CA HIS A 230 9.34 -1.50 -1.11
C HIS A 230 10.69 -1.63 -1.80
N THR A 231 10.93 -2.73 -2.52
CA THR A 231 12.14 -2.94 -3.31
C THR A 231 12.32 -1.86 -4.38
N PHE A 232 11.28 -1.51 -5.14
CA PHE A 232 11.32 -0.41 -6.10
C PHE A 232 11.72 0.91 -5.44
N ALA A 233 11.10 1.24 -4.31
CA ALA A 233 11.39 2.48 -3.58
C ALA A 233 12.82 2.50 -3.04
N SER A 234 13.28 1.41 -2.42
CA SER A 234 14.64 1.28 -1.88
C SER A 234 15.70 1.38 -2.96
N ASN A 235 15.49 0.73 -4.12
CA ASN A 235 16.40 0.82 -5.25
C ASN A 235 16.55 2.25 -5.78
N LEU A 236 15.46 3.01 -5.85
CA LEU A 236 15.51 4.42 -6.27
C LEU A 236 16.25 5.28 -5.25
N VAL A 237 15.99 5.10 -3.95
CA VAL A 237 16.71 5.87 -2.91
C VAL A 237 18.19 5.52 -2.90
N ASN A 238 18.55 4.23 -2.95
CA ASN A 238 19.94 3.78 -3.02
C ASN A 238 20.67 4.26 -4.30
N SER A 239 19.92 4.52 -5.39
CA SER A 239 20.48 5.13 -6.60
C SER A 239 20.53 6.67 -6.58
N GLY A 240 20.32 7.29 -5.42
CA GLY A 240 20.43 8.73 -5.23
C GLY A 240 19.19 9.55 -5.62
N GLN A 241 18.04 8.89 -5.93
CA GLN A 241 16.82 9.62 -6.24
C GLN A 241 16.22 10.27 -4.99
N SER A 242 15.78 11.53 -5.14
CA SER A 242 15.19 12.24 -4.00
C SER A 242 13.90 11.57 -3.50
N ILE A 243 13.67 11.63 -2.19
CA ILE A 243 12.44 11.15 -1.54
C ILE A 243 11.18 11.75 -2.17
N TYR A 244 11.28 12.98 -2.70
CA TYR A 244 10.18 13.62 -3.43
C TYR A 244 9.84 12.87 -4.72
N VAL A 245 10.85 12.55 -5.54
CA VAL A 245 10.67 11.78 -6.79
C VAL A 245 10.07 10.41 -6.50
N VAL A 246 10.63 9.69 -5.51
CA VAL A 246 10.13 8.39 -5.07
C VAL A 246 8.68 8.49 -4.60
N SER A 247 8.34 9.51 -3.80
CA SER A 247 6.97 9.76 -3.33
C SER A 247 5.98 9.96 -4.49
N LYS A 248 6.37 10.72 -5.51
CA LYS A 248 5.55 10.95 -6.71
C LYS A 248 5.32 9.68 -7.51
N LEU A 249 6.36 8.90 -7.79
CA LEU A 249 6.26 7.62 -8.50
C LEU A 249 5.38 6.62 -7.75
N LEU A 250 5.55 6.52 -6.44
CA LEU A 250 4.71 5.67 -5.61
C LEU A 250 3.26 6.18 -5.50
N GLY A 251 2.99 7.45 -5.74
CA GLY A 251 1.67 8.08 -5.57
C GLY A 251 1.26 8.12 -4.09
N HIS A 252 2.19 8.52 -3.22
CA HIS A 252 1.88 8.83 -1.84
C HIS A 252 1.26 10.23 -1.74
N SER A 253 0.14 10.34 -1.04
CA SER A 253 -0.51 11.64 -0.80
C SER A 253 0.24 12.49 0.23
N GLN A 254 1.03 11.84 1.08
CA GLN A 254 1.86 12.46 2.10
C GLN A 254 3.30 11.96 1.99
N ILE A 255 4.24 12.87 1.90
CA ILE A 255 5.69 12.58 1.85
C ILE A 255 6.14 11.76 3.07
N LYS A 256 5.53 12.00 4.25
CA LYS A 256 5.79 11.24 5.49
C LYS A 256 5.70 9.71 5.30
N THR A 257 4.91 9.22 4.33
CA THR A 257 4.84 7.78 4.04
C THR A 257 6.12 7.29 3.35
N THR A 258 6.85 8.18 2.65
CA THR A 258 8.07 7.85 1.92
C THR A 258 9.33 8.06 2.77
N THR A 259 9.27 8.90 3.83
CA THR A 259 10.41 9.13 4.73
C THR A 259 10.88 7.87 5.48
N ARG A 260 10.09 6.81 5.49
CA ARG A 260 10.54 5.49 5.96
C ARG A 260 11.75 4.94 5.21
N TYR A 261 12.04 5.44 4.01
CA TYR A 261 13.20 5.04 3.21
C TYR A 261 14.39 6.00 3.37
N SER A 262 14.28 7.08 4.16
CA SER A 262 15.32 8.11 4.26
C SER A 262 16.62 7.59 4.84
N HIS A 263 16.57 6.58 5.72
CA HIS A 263 17.77 5.95 6.27
C HIS A 263 18.63 5.24 5.21
N LEU A 264 18.08 4.93 4.04
CA LEU A 264 18.81 4.35 2.91
C LEU A 264 19.58 5.40 2.10
N ALA A 265 19.36 6.68 2.39
CA ALA A 265 19.99 7.79 1.67
C ALA A 265 21.32 8.26 2.28
N ASP A 266 21.81 7.62 3.34
CA ASP A 266 22.99 8.08 4.08
C ASP A 266 24.26 8.14 3.21
N GLU A 267 24.46 7.18 2.31
CA GLU A 267 25.58 7.21 1.33
C GLU A 267 25.45 8.40 0.35
N THR A 268 24.24 8.84 0.04
CA THR A 268 24.01 9.98 -0.84
C THR A 268 24.32 11.31 -0.18
N LEU A 269 24.37 11.40 1.15
CA LEU A 269 24.73 12.61 1.88
C LEU A 269 26.19 12.96 1.63
N PHE A 270 27.09 12.00 1.65
CA PHE A 270 28.52 12.22 1.36
C PHE A 270 28.70 12.74 -0.09
N SER A 271 28.08 12.06 -1.05
CA SER A 271 28.16 12.50 -2.45
C SER A 271 27.56 13.89 -2.68
N ALA A 272 26.51 14.25 -1.95
CA ALA A 272 25.91 15.59 -2.02
C ALA A 272 26.83 16.68 -1.47
N VAL A 273 27.55 16.40 -0.37
CA VAL A 273 28.57 17.31 0.18
C VAL A 273 29.73 17.49 -0.79
N ASP A 274 30.19 16.39 -1.42
CA ASP A 274 31.25 16.44 -2.45
C ASP A 274 30.83 17.24 -3.70
N VAL A 275 29.55 17.15 -4.09
CA VAL A 275 29.03 17.99 -5.18
C VAL A 275 29.07 19.47 -4.78
N ALA A 276 28.63 19.81 -3.56
CA ALA A 276 28.67 21.19 -3.07
C ALA A 276 30.13 21.72 -3.01
N ALA A 277 31.06 20.93 -2.52
CA ALA A 277 32.48 21.28 -2.48
C ALA A 277 33.04 21.56 -3.89
N ARG A 278 32.74 20.69 -4.87
CA ARG A 278 33.18 20.89 -6.27
C ARG A 278 32.62 22.16 -6.89
N VAL A 279 31.40 22.56 -6.59
CA VAL A 279 30.80 23.81 -7.08
C VAL A 279 31.56 25.00 -6.50
N VAL A 280 31.91 24.96 -5.21
CA VAL A 280 32.70 26.02 -4.55
C VAL A 280 34.10 26.09 -5.15
N ASP A 281 34.80 24.98 -5.30
CA ASP A 281 36.14 24.91 -5.88
C ASP A 281 36.18 25.46 -7.32
N ALA A 282 35.18 25.07 -8.13
CA ALA A 282 35.03 25.59 -9.50
C ALA A 282 34.83 27.12 -9.52
N SER A 283 34.09 27.66 -8.54
CA SER A 283 33.89 29.10 -8.40
C SER A 283 35.15 29.84 -7.98
N TRP A 284 36.02 29.23 -7.19
CA TRP A 284 37.29 29.81 -6.78
C TRP A 284 38.38 29.73 -7.84
N GLN A 285 38.31 28.74 -8.73
CA GLN A 285 39.25 28.52 -9.83
C GLN A 285 38.85 29.29 -11.11
N ALA A 286 37.63 29.84 -11.15
CA ALA A 286 37.24 30.70 -12.29
C ALA A 286 38.16 31.93 -12.35
N PRO A 287 38.88 32.18 -13.45
CA PRO A 287 39.74 33.38 -13.58
C PRO A 287 38.84 34.59 -13.38
N GLY A 288 39.25 35.47 -12.48
CA GLY A 288 38.50 36.68 -12.19
C GLY A 288 38.17 37.41 -13.50
N ALA A 289 36.89 37.73 -13.67
CA ALA A 289 36.48 38.65 -14.69
C ALA A 289 37.35 39.93 -14.53
N ALA A 290 38.26 40.11 -15.47
CA ALA A 290 39.16 41.25 -15.47
C ALA A 290 38.35 42.53 -15.34
N GLN A 291 38.73 43.33 -14.38
CA GLN A 291 38.37 44.73 -14.30
C GLN A 291 38.64 45.40 -15.66
N VAL A 292 37.61 45.96 -16.26
CA VAL A 292 37.69 47.12 -17.11
C VAL A 292 36.57 48.06 -16.72
#